data_686769286bff25eb53145dc282c2a375
#
_entry.id   686769286bff25eb53145dc282c2a375
#
_cell.length_a   1.000
_cell.length_b   1.000
_cell.length_c   1.000
_cell.angle_alpha   90.00
_cell.angle_beta   90.00
_cell.angle_gamma   90.00
#
_symmetry.space_group_name_H-M   'P 1'
#
loop_
_entity.id
_entity.type
_entity.pdbx_description
1 polymer ?
#
loop_
_entity_poly.entity_id
_entity_poly.type
_entity_poly.pdbx_seq_one_letter_code
_entity_poly.pdbx_strand_id
1 'polypeptide(L)'
;GRKSALPFSCSNQHIGDSMGEIAFAKGETAIMTKVGKGCSGYMDLRGAGAAITNSGISSPGSLYFAEGFNQIIKEVNQGVRRGYMALYWDIDHDDILNVLDIQRDNNPLDKINYGVCIGQDFLDKAANGDEKAREVLLKVHESRFLTGLPYIFFKDNVNNAKPDVYKDNDFTIKSSNLCTEILEVSDDKYSFVCDIAAMNAIFIDHPEFGRAVEVLAQALDGLHTIY
;
A
#
# COMPACT_ATOMS: atom_id res chain seq x y z
N GLY A 1 -1.47 4.34 -29.69
CA GLY A 1 -1.09 4.71 -28.33
C GLY A 1 -2.22 5.44 -27.65
N ARG A 2 -2.56 5.08 -26.45
CA ARG A 2 -3.58 5.78 -25.66
C ARG A 2 -3.04 7.16 -25.26
N LYS A 3 -3.72 8.22 -25.67
CA LYS A 3 -3.36 9.61 -25.36
C LYS A 3 -3.47 9.99 -23.88
N SER A 4 -3.85 9.03 -22.99
CA SER A 4 -4.13 9.30 -21.57
C SER A 4 -3.43 8.34 -20.58
N ALA A 5 -2.53 7.49 -21.03
CA ALA A 5 -1.76 6.64 -20.13
C ALA A 5 -0.57 7.41 -19.57
N LEU A 6 -0.45 7.49 -18.25
CA LEU A 6 0.73 8.00 -17.60
C LEU A 6 1.88 6.97 -17.65
N PRO A 7 3.14 7.40 -17.69
CA PRO A 7 4.30 6.50 -17.71
C PRO A 7 4.54 5.79 -16.37
N PHE A 8 3.86 6.19 -15.29
CA PHE A 8 4.02 5.66 -13.95
C PHE A 8 3.23 4.37 -13.74
N SER A 9 3.82 3.40 -13.03
CA SER A 9 3.21 2.08 -12.81
C SER A 9 2.28 2.05 -11.60
N CYS A 10 2.72 2.59 -10.47
CA CYS A 10 2.00 2.55 -9.20
C CYS A 10 2.00 3.89 -8.48
N SER A 11 1.04 4.07 -7.58
CA SER A 11 1.02 5.16 -6.61
C SER A 11 0.61 4.62 -5.25
N ASN A 12 1.12 5.23 -4.18
CA ASN A 12 0.69 4.98 -2.80
C ASN A 12 0.09 6.25 -2.21
N GLN A 13 -0.85 6.08 -1.30
CA GLN A 13 -1.51 7.19 -0.62
C GLN A 13 -1.72 6.86 0.87
N HIS A 14 -1.78 7.88 1.69
CA HIS A 14 -2.25 7.81 3.06
C HIS A 14 -3.76 7.99 3.09
N ILE A 15 -4.46 7.14 3.84
CA ILE A 15 -5.92 7.21 4.01
C ILE A 15 -6.18 7.53 5.47
N GLY A 16 -6.30 8.82 5.76
CA GLY A 16 -6.49 9.34 7.11
C GLY A 16 -7.93 9.20 7.61
N ASP A 17 -8.11 9.34 8.94
CA ASP A 17 -9.32 9.01 9.68
C ASP A 17 -10.36 10.15 9.68
N SER A 18 -10.59 10.76 8.53
CA SER A 18 -11.68 11.71 8.32
C SER A 18 -12.44 11.44 7.02
N MET A 19 -13.71 11.79 6.98
CA MET A 19 -14.52 11.64 5.76
C MET A 19 -13.95 12.44 4.58
N GLY A 20 -13.31 13.58 4.85
CA GLY A 20 -12.64 14.38 3.83
C GLY A 20 -11.45 13.65 3.21
N GLU A 21 -10.57 13.10 4.02
CA GLU A 21 -9.40 12.32 3.58
C GLU A 21 -9.81 11.04 2.86
N ILE A 22 -10.80 10.31 3.41
CA ILE A 22 -11.33 9.10 2.77
C ILE A 22 -11.93 9.41 1.39
N ALA A 23 -12.71 10.49 1.28
CA ALA A 23 -13.32 10.90 0.02
C ALA A 23 -12.26 11.34 -1.01
N PHE A 24 -11.24 12.08 -0.55
CA PHE A 24 -10.11 12.49 -1.38
C PHE A 24 -9.35 11.27 -1.91
N ALA A 25 -8.96 10.34 -1.01
CA ALA A 25 -8.25 9.13 -1.37
C ALA A 25 -9.05 8.26 -2.38
N LYS A 26 -10.37 8.18 -2.22
CA LYS A 26 -11.25 7.50 -3.17
C LYS A 26 -11.26 8.17 -4.55
N GLY A 27 -11.31 9.50 -4.58
CA GLY A 27 -11.24 10.28 -5.82
C GLY A 27 -9.91 10.08 -6.55
N GLU A 28 -8.81 10.14 -5.81
CA GLU A 28 -7.46 9.85 -6.33
C GLU A 28 -7.36 8.44 -6.91
N THR A 29 -7.81 7.44 -6.15
CA THR A 29 -7.85 6.04 -6.61
C THR A 29 -8.61 5.88 -7.92
N ALA A 30 -9.77 6.54 -8.07
CA ALA A 30 -10.56 6.51 -9.30
C ALA A 30 -9.78 7.08 -10.49
N ILE A 31 -9.14 8.24 -10.32
CA ILE A 31 -8.37 8.92 -11.36
C ILE A 31 -7.15 8.08 -11.75
N MET A 32 -6.38 7.59 -10.77
CA MET A 32 -5.17 6.81 -11.00
C MET A 32 -5.49 5.47 -11.67
N THR A 33 -6.52 4.77 -11.22
CA THR A 33 -6.98 3.52 -11.86
C THR A 33 -7.45 3.77 -13.29
N LYS A 34 -8.15 4.89 -13.54
CA LYS A 34 -8.60 5.26 -14.88
C LYS A 34 -7.45 5.45 -15.87
N VAL A 35 -6.33 5.99 -15.43
CA VAL A 35 -5.14 6.16 -16.29
C VAL A 35 -4.26 4.91 -16.35
N GLY A 36 -4.65 3.82 -15.69
CA GLY A 36 -4.02 2.50 -15.76
C GLY A 36 -2.90 2.27 -14.76
N LYS A 37 -2.85 3.05 -13.68
CA LYS A 37 -1.92 2.84 -12.55
C LYS A 37 -2.45 1.80 -11.58
N GLY A 38 -1.56 1.02 -10.96
CA GLY A 38 -1.83 0.31 -9.73
C GLY A 38 -1.86 1.29 -8.55
N CYS A 39 -2.73 1.05 -7.59
CA CYS A 39 -2.86 1.90 -6.41
C CYS A 39 -2.54 1.10 -5.15
N SER A 40 -2.06 1.78 -4.12
CA SER A 40 -1.98 1.26 -2.77
C SER A 40 -2.36 2.33 -1.76
N GLY A 41 -2.68 1.94 -0.54
CA GLY A 41 -3.00 2.88 0.52
C GLY A 41 -2.75 2.30 1.90
N TYR A 42 -2.28 3.15 2.81
CA TYR A 42 -2.18 2.83 4.22
C TYR A 42 -3.47 3.26 4.93
N MET A 43 -4.12 2.30 5.58
CA MET A 43 -5.42 2.47 6.24
C MET A 43 -5.23 2.98 7.66
N ASP A 44 -4.98 4.29 7.81
CA ASP A 44 -4.85 4.96 9.11
C ASP A 44 -6.22 5.35 9.66
N LEU A 45 -7.12 4.36 9.77
CA LEU A 45 -8.50 4.53 10.15
C LEU A 45 -8.77 3.89 11.51
N ARG A 46 -9.72 4.43 12.23
CA ARG A 46 -10.24 3.77 13.44
C ARG A 46 -10.99 2.49 13.12
N GLY A 47 -10.97 1.54 14.04
CA GLY A 47 -11.70 0.28 13.93
C GLY A 47 -13.21 0.41 14.09
N ALA A 48 -13.89 -0.70 13.82
CA ALA A 48 -15.34 -0.83 14.00
C ALA A 48 -15.74 -0.62 15.47
N GLY A 49 -16.82 0.12 15.71
CA GLY A 49 -17.31 0.42 17.02
C GLY A 49 -16.64 1.61 17.72
N ALA A 50 -15.52 2.12 17.20
CA ALA A 50 -14.86 3.31 17.75
C ALA A 50 -15.79 4.54 17.67
N ALA A 51 -15.81 5.34 18.73
CA ALA A 51 -16.68 6.52 18.80
C ALA A 51 -16.28 7.58 17.77
N ILE A 52 -17.25 8.11 17.04
CA ILE A 52 -17.07 9.29 16.21
C ILE A 52 -17.36 10.52 17.08
N THR A 53 -16.36 11.36 17.26
CA THR A 53 -16.41 12.52 18.15
C THR A 53 -17.66 13.40 17.88
N ASN A 54 -18.39 13.71 18.93
CA ASN A 54 -19.57 14.59 18.94
C ASN A 54 -20.78 14.16 18.10
N SER A 55 -20.81 12.95 17.55
CA SER A 55 -21.93 12.50 16.70
C SER A 55 -22.88 11.52 17.38
N GLY A 56 -22.46 10.87 18.45
CA GLY A 56 -23.17 9.74 19.06
C GLY A 56 -23.23 8.48 18.20
N ILE A 57 -22.45 8.45 17.11
CA ILE A 57 -22.37 7.35 16.13
C ILE A 57 -21.04 6.64 16.31
N SER A 58 -21.01 5.34 16.04
CA SER A 58 -19.79 4.53 16.01
C SER A 58 -19.28 4.34 14.58
N SER A 59 -17.96 4.17 14.45
CA SER A 59 -17.32 3.86 13.17
C SER A 59 -17.82 2.52 12.63
N PRO A 60 -18.08 2.43 11.31
CA PRO A 60 -18.37 1.15 10.67
C PRO A 60 -17.12 0.26 10.51
N GLY A 61 -15.93 0.80 10.78
CA GLY A 61 -14.65 0.11 10.65
C GLY A 61 -13.97 0.30 9.31
N SER A 62 -12.68 -0.03 9.28
CA SER A 62 -11.82 0.15 8.11
C SER A 62 -12.23 -0.70 6.91
N LEU A 63 -12.74 -1.91 7.14
CA LEU A 63 -13.22 -2.82 6.07
C LEU A 63 -14.39 -2.24 5.28
N TYR A 64 -15.32 -1.56 5.94
CA TYR A 64 -16.42 -0.88 5.26
C TYR A 64 -15.92 0.15 4.23
N PHE A 65 -14.87 0.88 4.59
CA PHE A 65 -14.26 1.83 3.66
C PHE A 65 -13.46 1.12 2.57
N ALA A 66 -12.83 -0.02 2.86
CA ALA A 66 -12.14 -0.86 1.88
C ALA A 66 -13.10 -1.40 0.80
N GLU A 67 -14.35 -1.73 1.15
CA GLU A 67 -15.40 -2.09 0.19
C GLU A 67 -15.65 -0.96 -0.82
N GLY A 68 -15.65 0.29 -0.37
CA GLY A 68 -15.80 1.45 -1.25
C GLY A 68 -14.64 1.60 -2.25
N PHE A 69 -13.39 1.35 -1.84
CA PHE A 69 -12.25 1.31 -2.77
C PHE A 69 -12.37 0.16 -3.77
N ASN A 70 -12.76 -1.03 -3.30
CA ASN A 70 -13.01 -2.18 -4.17
C ASN A 70 -14.06 -1.87 -5.25
N GLN A 71 -15.13 -1.20 -4.87
CA GLN A 71 -16.18 -0.79 -5.81
C GLN A 71 -15.67 0.21 -6.85
N ILE A 72 -14.90 1.21 -6.44
CA ILE A 72 -14.28 2.19 -7.34
C ILE A 72 -13.38 1.50 -8.37
N ILE A 73 -12.55 0.56 -7.95
CA ILE A 73 -11.69 -0.20 -8.86
C ILE A 73 -12.53 -0.97 -9.90
N LYS A 74 -13.68 -1.53 -9.50
CA LYS A 74 -14.60 -2.22 -10.43
C LYS A 74 -15.24 -1.25 -11.43
N GLU A 75 -15.68 -0.09 -10.97
CA GLU A 75 -16.36 0.92 -11.79
C GLU A 75 -15.46 1.51 -12.89
N VAL A 76 -14.19 1.77 -12.55
CA VAL A 76 -13.25 2.42 -13.48
C VAL A 76 -12.40 1.42 -14.27
N ASN A 77 -12.67 0.13 -14.16
CA ASN A 77 -11.93 -0.92 -14.84
C ASN A 77 -12.02 -0.78 -16.37
N GLN A 78 -10.85 -0.68 -17.03
CA GLN A 78 -10.74 -0.40 -18.47
C GLN A 78 -10.60 -1.65 -19.38
N GLY A 79 -11.02 -2.81 -18.92
CA GLY A 79 -11.08 -4.02 -19.73
C GLY A 79 -9.73 -4.63 -20.15
N VAL A 80 -8.76 -3.83 -20.57
CA VAL A 80 -7.43 -4.30 -21.03
C VAL A 80 -6.42 -4.35 -19.90
N ARG A 81 -6.47 -3.37 -18.98
CA ARG A 81 -5.73 -3.38 -17.73
C ARG A 81 -6.72 -3.41 -16.58
N ARG A 82 -6.79 -4.54 -15.92
CA ARG A 82 -7.62 -4.70 -14.71
C ARG A 82 -7.01 -3.89 -13.58
N GLY A 83 -7.80 -3.02 -12.96
CA GLY A 83 -7.39 -2.30 -11.76
C GLY A 83 -7.28 -3.25 -10.57
N TYR A 84 -6.23 -3.06 -9.78
CA TYR A 84 -6.05 -3.68 -8.47
C TYR A 84 -5.49 -2.64 -7.51
N MET A 85 -5.78 -2.82 -6.22
CA MET A 85 -5.24 -1.98 -5.15
C MET A 85 -4.71 -2.86 -4.03
N ALA A 86 -3.64 -2.43 -3.37
CA ALA A 86 -3.20 -3.01 -2.11
C ALA A 86 -3.54 -2.05 -0.97
N LEU A 87 -4.20 -2.55 0.06
CA LEU A 87 -4.45 -1.82 1.30
C LEU A 87 -3.61 -2.39 2.43
N TYR A 88 -3.01 -1.52 3.22
CA TYR A 88 -2.11 -1.88 4.30
C TYR A 88 -2.70 -1.48 5.65
N TRP A 89 -2.68 -2.39 6.62
CA TRP A 89 -3.08 -2.16 8.00
C TRP A 89 -1.93 -2.45 8.96
N ASP A 90 -1.89 -1.75 10.06
CA ASP A 90 -1.04 -2.17 11.16
C ASP A 90 -1.52 -3.49 11.77
N ILE A 91 -0.58 -4.33 12.20
CA ILE A 91 -0.89 -5.64 12.79
C ILE A 91 -1.67 -5.53 14.10
N ASP A 92 -1.58 -4.42 14.80
CA ASP A 92 -2.30 -4.13 16.04
C ASP A 92 -3.60 -3.32 15.82
N HIS A 93 -4.01 -3.12 14.55
CA HIS A 93 -5.27 -2.47 14.22
C HIS A 93 -6.47 -3.24 14.80
N ASP A 94 -7.47 -2.51 15.32
CA ASP A 94 -8.64 -3.11 15.95
C ASP A 94 -9.42 -4.10 15.05
N ASP A 95 -9.47 -3.84 13.74
CA ASP A 95 -10.15 -4.71 12.76
C ASP A 95 -9.27 -5.84 12.23
N ILE A 96 -8.03 -6.01 12.70
CA ILE A 96 -7.02 -6.88 12.05
C ILE A 96 -7.49 -8.32 11.86
N LEU A 97 -8.19 -8.89 12.83
CA LEU A 97 -8.67 -10.27 12.72
C LEU A 97 -9.68 -10.44 11.57
N ASN A 98 -10.52 -9.43 11.33
CA ASN A 98 -11.46 -9.42 10.20
C ASN A 98 -10.73 -9.15 8.87
N VAL A 99 -9.70 -8.29 8.87
CA VAL A 99 -8.85 -8.03 7.71
C VAL A 99 -8.18 -9.32 7.23
N LEU A 100 -7.70 -10.16 8.15
CA LEU A 100 -7.05 -11.42 7.83
C LEU A 100 -7.99 -12.48 7.24
N ASP A 101 -9.30 -12.27 7.30
CA ASP A 101 -10.31 -13.13 6.68
C ASP A 101 -10.78 -12.65 5.28
N ILE A 102 -10.28 -11.51 4.79
CA ILE A 102 -10.70 -10.91 3.50
C ILE A 102 -10.65 -11.91 2.33
N GLN A 103 -9.61 -12.74 2.27
CA GLN A 103 -9.38 -13.68 1.17
C GLN A 103 -9.95 -15.09 1.44
N ARG A 104 -10.65 -15.28 2.57
CA ARG A 104 -11.35 -16.53 2.83
C ARG A 104 -12.68 -16.56 2.08
N ASP A 105 -13.41 -17.64 2.15
CA ASP A 105 -14.63 -17.95 1.40
C ASP A 105 -15.48 -16.75 0.93
N ASN A 106 -15.72 -16.67 -0.39
CA ASN A 106 -16.52 -15.64 -1.04
C ASN A 106 -15.98 -14.21 -0.84
N ASN A 107 -14.69 -14.02 -1.06
CA ASN A 107 -14.02 -12.73 -0.94
C ASN A 107 -14.83 -11.55 -1.53
N PRO A 108 -15.39 -10.65 -0.70
CA PRO A 108 -16.13 -9.49 -1.18
C PRO A 108 -15.20 -8.43 -1.82
N LEU A 109 -13.89 -8.47 -1.50
CA LEU A 109 -12.89 -7.50 -1.92
C LEU A 109 -11.97 -8.05 -3.02
N ASP A 110 -12.56 -8.60 -4.08
CA ASP A 110 -11.87 -9.31 -5.17
C ASP A 110 -10.88 -8.45 -5.99
N LYS A 111 -10.84 -7.13 -5.81
CA LYS A 111 -9.88 -6.19 -6.41
C LYS A 111 -8.88 -5.62 -5.41
N ILE A 112 -8.96 -6.05 -4.16
CA ILE A 112 -8.07 -5.61 -3.09
C ILE A 112 -7.14 -6.74 -2.69
N ASN A 113 -5.84 -6.54 -2.86
CA ASN A 113 -4.82 -7.24 -2.11
C ASN A 113 -4.62 -6.53 -0.78
N TYR A 114 -4.06 -7.20 0.21
CA TYR A 114 -3.84 -6.56 1.50
C TYR A 114 -2.48 -6.92 2.10
N GLY A 115 -1.96 -6.00 2.88
CA GLY A 115 -0.71 -6.12 3.58
C GLY A 115 -0.84 -5.80 5.06
N VAL A 116 0.05 -6.36 5.85
CA VAL A 116 0.12 -6.14 7.29
C VAL A 116 1.48 -5.54 7.64
N CYS A 117 1.44 -4.38 8.28
CA CYS A 117 2.61 -3.64 8.74
C CYS A 117 2.95 -4.07 10.18
N ILE A 118 4.10 -4.70 10.36
CA ILE A 118 4.51 -5.29 11.64
C ILE A 118 5.64 -4.48 12.25
N GLY A 119 5.42 -3.96 13.47
CA GLY A 119 6.45 -3.34 14.30
C GLY A 119 7.15 -4.36 15.20
N GLN A 120 8.38 -4.04 15.62
CA GLN A 120 9.16 -4.90 16.51
C GLN A 120 8.51 -5.06 17.88
N ASP A 121 7.86 -4.02 18.38
CA ASP A 121 7.12 -4.03 19.65
C ASP A 121 5.99 -5.08 19.66
N PHE A 122 5.32 -5.28 18.54
CA PHE A 122 4.30 -6.32 18.41
C PHE A 122 4.91 -7.73 18.43
N LEU A 123 6.03 -7.92 17.76
CA LEU A 123 6.76 -9.18 17.77
C LEU A 123 7.29 -9.51 19.18
N ASP A 124 7.78 -8.50 19.90
CA ASP A 124 8.25 -8.64 21.27
C ASP A 124 7.11 -9.00 22.23
N LYS A 125 5.93 -8.39 22.09
CA LYS A 125 4.72 -8.80 22.85
C LYS A 125 4.38 -10.27 22.63
N ALA A 126 4.35 -10.71 21.39
CA ALA A 126 4.07 -12.11 21.07
C ALA A 126 5.13 -13.07 21.62
N ALA A 127 6.42 -12.71 21.52
CA ALA A 127 7.52 -13.48 22.07
C ALA A 127 7.43 -13.59 23.60
N ASN A 128 7.04 -12.51 24.27
CA ASN A 128 6.88 -12.44 25.72
C ASN A 128 5.58 -13.05 26.25
N GLY A 129 4.76 -13.65 25.39
CA GLY A 129 3.60 -14.44 25.82
C GLY A 129 2.25 -13.74 25.76
N ASP A 130 2.16 -12.58 25.11
CA ASP A 130 0.87 -11.94 24.86
C ASP A 130 0.01 -12.85 23.95
N GLU A 131 -1.08 -13.36 24.52
CA GLU A 131 -1.97 -14.32 23.84
C GLU A 131 -2.64 -13.73 22.61
N LYS A 132 -3.06 -12.46 22.66
CA LYS A 132 -3.71 -11.78 21.54
C LYS A 132 -2.71 -11.57 20.39
N ALA A 133 -1.51 -11.13 20.69
CA ALA A 133 -0.46 -10.94 19.67
C ALA A 133 -0.09 -12.27 19.00
N ARG A 134 -0.01 -13.36 19.78
CA ARG A 134 0.24 -14.70 19.24
C ARG A 134 -0.90 -15.19 18.35
N GLU A 135 -2.15 -14.99 18.77
CA GLU A 135 -3.33 -15.34 17.97
C GLU A 135 -3.31 -14.64 16.62
N VAL A 136 -3.05 -13.32 16.60
CA VAL A 136 -2.96 -12.54 15.36
C VAL A 136 -1.83 -13.05 14.45
N LEU A 137 -0.64 -13.32 14.99
CA LEU A 137 0.47 -13.87 14.20
C LEU A 137 0.15 -15.24 13.61
N LEU A 138 -0.48 -16.12 14.39
CA LEU A 138 -0.91 -17.43 13.90
C LEU A 138 -1.90 -17.28 12.75
N LYS A 139 -2.85 -16.36 12.87
CA LYS A 139 -3.83 -16.08 11.82
C LYS A 139 -3.19 -15.47 10.56
N VAL A 140 -2.16 -14.62 10.70
CA VAL A 140 -1.35 -14.14 9.57
C VAL A 140 -0.70 -15.31 8.84
N HIS A 141 -0.06 -16.22 9.56
CA HIS A 141 0.59 -17.39 8.96
C HIS A 141 -0.41 -18.31 8.27
N GLU A 142 -1.54 -18.60 8.92
CA GLU A 142 -2.61 -19.41 8.36
C GLU A 142 -3.17 -18.79 7.06
N SER A 143 -3.48 -17.48 7.08
CA SER A 143 -3.98 -16.78 5.91
C SER A 143 -2.99 -16.83 4.76
N ARG A 144 -1.70 -16.57 5.02
CA ARG A 144 -0.64 -16.67 4.00
C ARG A 144 -0.49 -18.08 3.43
N PHE A 145 -0.57 -19.09 4.26
CA PHE A 145 -0.50 -20.48 3.81
C PHE A 145 -1.65 -20.85 2.87
N LEU A 146 -2.85 -20.37 3.18
CA LEU A 146 -4.06 -20.69 2.41
C LEU A 146 -4.22 -19.86 1.14
N THR A 147 -3.83 -18.59 1.16
CA THR A 147 -4.17 -17.62 0.12
C THR A 147 -2.98 -16.92 -0.53
N GLY A 148 -1.80 -16.99 0.08
CA GLY A 148 -0.62 -16.20 -0.31
C GLY A 148 -0.62 -14.76 0.24
N LEU A 149 -1.68 -14.31 0.90
CA LEU A 149 -1.83 -12.98 1.53
C LEU A 149 -2.02 -13.13 3.04
N PRO A 150 -1.73 -12.09 3.82
CA PRO A 150 -1.30 -10.73 3.48
C PRO A 150 0.14 -10.64 2.99
N TYR A 151 0.48 -9.51 2.33
CA TYR A 151 1.87 -9.06 2.24
C TYR A 151 2.38 -8.71 3.63
N ILE A 152 3.67 -8.98 3.89
CA ILE A 152 4.29 -8.66 5.18
C ILE A 152 5.23 -7.47 4.99
N PHE A 153 5.04 -6.43 5.79
CA PHE A 153 5.85 -5.23 5.79
C PHE A 153 6.42 -4.99 7.20
N PHE A 154 7.72 -5.16 7.37
CA PHE A 154 8.40 -4.94 8.67
C PHE A 154 8.80 -3.47 8.81
N LYS A 155 7.96 -2.68 9.50
CA LYS A 155 8.10 -1.21 9.63
C LYS A 155 9.47 -0.78 10.14
N ASP A 156 9.95 -1.40 11.19
CA ASP A 156 11.20 -1.00 11.82
C ASP A 156 12.42 -1.32 10.96
N ASN A 157 12.44 -2.48 10.31
CA ASN A 157 13.51 -2.85 9.39
C ASN A 157 13.64 -1.83 8.25
N VAL A 158 12.50 -1.45 7.66
CA VAL A 158 12.45 -0.46 6.60
C VAL A 158 12.92 0.91 7.08
N ASN A 159 12.40 1.37 8.21
CA ASN A 159 12.74 2.69 8.73
C ASN A 159 14.18 2.78 9.27
N ASN A 160 14.74 1.68 9.75
CA ASN A 160 16.16 1.61 10.13
C ASN A 160 17.10 1.67 8.92
N ALA A 161 16.66 1.13 7.77
CA ALA A 161 17.43 1.09 6.52
C ALA A 161 17.16 2.26 5.57
N LYS A 162 16.26 3.18 5.93
CA LYS A 162 15.90 4.32 5.07
C LYS A 162 17.10 5.21 4.75
N PRO A 163 17.14 5.86 3.56
CA PRO A 163 18.23 6.73 3.16
C PRO A 163 18.35 7.96 4.05
N ASP A 164 19.56 8.57 4.08
CA ASP A 164 19.85 9.69 4.97
C ASP A 164 18.93 10.89 4.72
N VAL A 165 18.55 11.17 3.48
CA VAL A 165 17.57 12.22 3.16
C VAL A 165 16.23 12.04 3.88
N TYR A 166 15.82 10.79 4.15
CA TYR A 166 14.60 10.50 4.91
C TYR A 166 14.82 10.66 6.41
N LYS A 167 16.03 10.32 6.90
CA LYS A 167 16.41 10.53 8.31
C LYS A 167 16.50 12.02 8.64
N ASP A 168 17.15 12.80 7.78
CA ASP A 168 17.34 14.24 7.94
C ASP A 168 16.04 15.05 7.92
N ASN A 169 15.01 14.51 7.29
CA ASN A 169 13.68 15.13 7.22
C ASN A 169 12.63 14.46 8.12
N ASP A 170 13.03 13.54 8.98
CA ASP A 170 12.15 12.83 9.92
C ASP A 170 11.01 12.05 9.21
N PHE A 171 11.20 11.64 7.97
CA PHE A 171 10.21 10.91 7.21
C PHE A 171 10.07 9.47 7.71
N THR A 172 8.82 9.02 7.87
CA THR A 172 8.50 7.65 8.28
C THR A 172 7.78 6.91 7.16
N ILE A 173 8.31 5.75 6.80
CA ILE A 173 7.71 4.87 5.79
C ILE A 173 6.69 3.96 6.51
N LYS A 174 5.41 4.11 6.18
CA LYS A 174 4.29 3.40 6.85
C LYS A 174 3.84 2.15 6.09
N SER A 175 3.93 2.17 4.75
CA SER A 175 3.46 1.09 3.88
C SER A 175 4.25 1.05 2.59
N SER A 176 3.79 0.27 1.62
CA SER A 176 4.43 0.10 0.32
C SER A 176 3.42 0.24 -0.83
N ASN A 177 3.91 0.13 -2.07
CA ASN A 177 3.09 0.12 -3.27
C ASN A 177 2.30 -1.20 -3.42
N LEU A 178 1.62 -1.36 -4.56
CA LEU A 178 0.76 -2.52 -4.87
C LEU A 178 1.49 -3.87 -4.74
N CYS A 179 2.77 -3.94 -5.07
CA CYS A 179 3.56 -5.18 -5.08
C CYS A 179 4.53 -5.31 -3.89
N THR A 180 4.57 -4.34 -2.99
CA THR A 180 5.38 -4.34 -1.76
C THR A 180 6.90 -4.22 -2.01
N GLU A 181 7.32 -3.62 -3.13
CA GLU A 181 8.75 -3.44 -3.45
C GLU A 181 9.24 -2.00 -3.32
N ILE A 182 8.37 -1.00 -3.21
CA ILE A 182 8.74 0.41 -3.11
C ILE A 182 8.57 0.89 -1.67
N LEU A 183 9.64 1.47 -1.12
CA LEU A 183 9.74 1.88 0.28
C LEU A 183 9.96 3.39 0.36
N GLU A 184 8.88 4.14 0.18
CA GLU A 184 8.90 5.60 0.16
C GLU A 184 7.84 6.17 1.10
N VAL A 185 8.00 7.46 1.46
CA VAL A 185 7.10 8.13 2.38
C VAL A 185 5.75 8.41 1.73
N SER A 186 4.69 8.14 2.46
CA SER A 186 3.32 8.56 2.13
C SER A 186 2.62 8.94 3.43
N ASP A 187 2.20 10.19 3.53
CA ASP A 187 1.52 10.76 4.69
C ASP A 187 0.43 11.75 4.24
N ASP A 188 -0.01 12.64 5.12
CA ASP A 188 -1.01 13.68 4.83
C ASP A 188 -0.53 14.77 3.85
N LYS A 189 0.78 14.84 3.56
CA LYS A 189 1.41 15.83 2.68
C LYS A 189 2.04 15.23 1.45
N TYR A 190 2.55 14.01 1.57
CA TYR A 190 3.33 13.35 0.54
C TYR A 190 2.68 12.05 0.12
N SER A 191 2.66 11.80 -1.17
CA SER A 191 2.41 10.49 -1.76
C SER A 191 3.53 10.18 -2.74
N PHE A 192 3.74 8.94 -3.05
CA PHE A 192 4.73 8.57 -4.05
C PHE A 192 4.13 7.90 -5.26
N VAL A 193 4.86 7.99 -6.35
CA VAL A 193 4.62 7.23 -7.59
C VAL A 193 5.86 6.44 -7.92
N CYS A 194 5.71 5.28 -8.54
CA CYS A 194 6.83 4.43 -8.89
C CYS A 194 6.99 4.31 -10.40
N ASP A 195 8.24 4.43 -10.84
CA ASP A 195 8.69 4.10 -12.18
C ASP A 195 9.64 2.93 -12.10
N ILE A 196 9.40 1.92 -12.93
CA ILE A 196 10.28 0.76 -13.04
C ILE A 196 10.76 0.65 -14.47
N ALA A 197 12.07 0.64 -14.64
CA ALA A 197 12.71 0.31 -15.89
C ALA A 197 13.62 -0.91 -15.72
N ALA A 198 13.69 -1.73 -16.76
CA ALA A 198 14.52 -2.92 -16.76
C ALA A 198 15.56 -2.84 -17.88
N MET A 199 16.78 -3.27 -17.56
CA MET A 199 17.84 -3.45 -18.54
C MET A 199 18.17 -4.94 -18.67
N ASN A 200 18.47 -5.37 -19.88
CA ASN A 200 18.85 -6.76 -20.12
C ASN A 200 20.26 -7.02 -19.57
N ALA A 201 20.35 -7.88 -18.56
CA ALA A 201 21.60 -8.21 -17.87
C ALA A 201 22.65 -8.91 -18.79
N ILE A 202 22.26 -9.40 -19.96
CA ILE A 202 23.24 -9.98 -20.93
C ILE A 202 24.27 -8.95 -21.38
N PHE A 203 23.98 -7.66 -21.24
CA PHE A 203 24.87 -6.55 -21.62
C PHE A 203 25.66 -5.97 -20.45
N ILE A 204 25.66 -6.61 -19.27
CA ILE A 204 26.29 -6.06 -18.06
C ILE A 204 27.79 -5.77 -18.24
N ASP A 205 28.47 -6.60 -19.01
CA ASP A 205 29.91 -6.46 -19.32
C ASP A 205 30.19 -5.57 -20.54
N HIS A 206 29.15 -5.02 -21.18
CA HIS A 206 29.34 -4.12 -22.31
C HIS A 206 29.92 -2.78 -21.84
N PRO A 207 30.96 -2.21 -22.54
CA PRO A 207 31.60 -0.95 -22.09
C PRO A 207 30.64 0.21 -21.87
N GLU A 208 29.56 0.29 -22.63
CA GLU A 208 28.54 1.35 -22.54
C GLU A 208 27.43 1.05 -21.52
N PHE A 209 27.45 -0.09 -20.82
CA PHE A 209 26.36 -0.46 -19.90
C PHE A 209 26.16 0.58 -18.79
N GLY A 210 27.26 1.05 -18.17
CA GLY A 210 27.21 2.09 -17.15
C GLY A 210 26.59 3.39 -17.67
N ARG A 211 26.97 3.80 -18.86
CA ARG A 211 26.40 4.98 -19.53
C ARG A 211 24.90 4.81 -19.81
N ALA A 212 24.49 3.63 -20.24
CA ALA A 212 23.07 3.33 -20.47
C ALA A 212 22.24 3.40 -19.16
N VAL A 213 22.80 2.95 -18.02
CA VAL A 213 22.17 3.08 -16.71
C VAL A 213 21.98 4.55 -16.33
N GLU A 214 23.01 5.38 -16.50
CA GLU A 214 22.91 6.83 -16.21
C GLU A 214 21.82 7.52 -17.07
N VAL A 215 21.81 7.23 -18.37
CA VAL A 215 20.79 7.79 -19.28
C VAL A 215 19.39 7.34 -18.91
N LEU A 216 19.24 6.08 -18.51
CA LEU A 216 17.95 5.56 -18.06
C LEU A 216 17.47 6.27 -16.77
N ALA A 217 18.34 6.44 -15.79
CA ALA A 217 18.03 7.17 -14.56
C ALA A 217 17.62 8.63 -14.85
N GLN A 218 18.34 9.32 -15.72
CA GLN A 218 18.00 10.68 -16.16
C GLN A 218 16.67 10.73 -16.91
N ALA A 219 16.34 9.71 -17.69
CA ALA A 219 15.07 9.64 -18.40
C ALA A 219 13.89 9.45 -17.43
N LEU A 220 14.04 8.61 -16.39
CA LEU A 220 13.04 8.43 -15.34
C LEU A 220 12.82 9.72 -14.53
N ASP A 221 13.90 10.39 -14.13
CA ASP A 221 13.82 11.68 -13.44
C ASP A 221 13.13 12.75 -14.31
N GLY A 222 13.45 12.78 -15.60
CA GLY A 222 12.81 13.68 -16.56
C GLY A 222 11.30 13.44 -16.72
N LEU A 223 10.83 12.19 -16.58
CA LEU A 223 9.40 11.88 -16.62
C LEU A 223 8.66 12.52 -15.44
N HIS A 224 9.22 12.50 -14.23
CA HIS A 224 8.65 13.17 -13.06
C HIS A 224 8.56 14.69 -13.20
N THR A 225 9.38 15.29 -14.04
CA THR A 225 9.36 16.73 -14.30
C THR A 225 8.29 17.14 -15.31
N ILE A 226 7.93 16.23 -16.25
CA ILE A 226 7.00 16.52 -17.35
C ILE A 226 5.55 16.22 -16.99
N TYR A 227 5.31 15.25 -16.12
CA TYR A 227 4.00 14.73 -15.75
C TYR A 227 3.67 14.92 -14.28
#